data_13fa1c40ee6d303fae16d3d4e21b57ea
#
_entry.id   13fa1c40ee6d303fae16d3d4e21b57ea
#
_cell.length_a   1.000
_cell.length_b   1.000
_cell.length_c   1.000
_cell.angle_alpha   90.00
_cell.angle_beta   90.00
_cell.angle_gamma   90.00
#
_symmetry.space_group_name_H-M   'P 1'
#
loop_
_entity.id
_entity.type
_entity.pdbx_description
1 polymer ?
#
loop_
_entity_poly.entity_id
_entity_poly.type
_entity_poly.pdbx_seq_one_letter_code
_entity_poly.pdbx_strand_id
1 'polypeptide(L)'
;LRKMSSLPAMPAPGYKVGTFPFTPLKGREALHVTQAANAVGLLWDENLHLWQREKEVWLFPAEIESLIGKVRFSRLGIKLAESHNKGYRWQHEATIALACPTHAHAFELSVQEAEEWYRGRDIYPQTPPAADDVLVTFQHQPLGLAKRIGARIKNSYPRELVRDGKLFTGNS
;
A
#
# COMPACT_ATOMS: atom_id res chain seq x y z
N LEU A 1 -24.03 -22.40 -34.04
CA LEU A 1 -23.69 -21.20 -33.23
C LEU A 1 -25.00 -20.45 -32.98
N ARG A 2 -25.60 -20.59 -31.77
CA ARG A 2 -26.77 -19.81 -31.37
C ARG A 2 -26.30 -18.40 -31.03
N LYS A 3 -26.80 -17.41 -31.75
CA LYS A 3 -26.65 -15.99 -31.42
C LYS A 3 -27.18 -15.79 -29.99
N MET A 4 -26.30 -15.43 -29.03
CA MET A 4 -26.76 -15.01 -27.72
C MET A 4 -27.54 -13.71 -27.93
N SER A 5 -28.79 -13.72 -27.54
CA SER A 5 -29.64 -12.52 -27.47
C SER A 5 -28.97 -11.50 -26.57
N SER A 6 -28.91 -10.26 -26.99
CA SER A 6 -28.45 -9.13 -26.18
C SER A 6 -29.12 -9.18 -24.82
N LEU A 7 -28.35 -9.16 -23.76
CA LEU A 7 -28.87 -8.99 -22.40
C LEU A 7 -29.78 -7.74 -22.37
N PRO A 8 -30.93 -7.83 -21.70
CA PRO A 8 -31.78 -6.67 -21.55
C PRO A 8 -31.00 -5.54 -20.91
N ALA A 9 -31.12 -4.32 -21.43
CA ALA A 9 -30.50 -3.15 -20.85
C ALA A 9 -30.92 -3.05 -19.38
N MET A 10 -29.93 -3.05 -18.49
CA MET A 10 -30.23 -2.85 -17.06
C MET A 10 -30.94 -1.50 -16.89
N PRO A 11 -32.04 -1.44 -16.11
CA PRO A 11 -32.68 -0.18 -15.81
C PRO A 11 -31.68 0.78 -15.19
N ALA A 12 -31.72 2.06 -15.57
CA ALA A 12 -30.87 3.07 -14.96
C ALA A 12 -31.06 3.03 -13.44
N PRO A 13 -29.97 3.07 -12.67
CA PRO A 13 -30.08 3.00 -11.22
C PRO A 13 -30.92 4.16 -10.71
N GLY A 14 -31.93 3.88 -9.89
CA GLY A 14 -32.83 4.85 -9.29
C GLY A 14 -32.18 5.75 -8.23
N TYR A 15 -30.86 5.82 -8.16
CA TYR A 15 -30.11 6.67 -7.23
C TYR A 15 -29.30 7.72 -7.98
N LYS A 16 -29.13 8.89 -7.36
CA LYS A 16 -28.23 9.92 -7.88
C LYS A 16 -26.79 9.46 -7.73
N VAL A 17 -26.09 9.36 -8.85
CA VAL A 17 -24.64 9.16 -8.85
C VAL A 17 -24.03 10.45 -8.28
N GLY A 18 -23.34 10.33 -7.12
CA GLY A 18 -22.63 11.47 -6.52
C GLY A 18 -21.44 11.92 -7.37
N THR A 19 -20.90 13.08 -7.06
CA THR A 19 -19.63 13.56 -7.64
C THR A 19 -18.49 12.63 -7.24
N PHE A 20 -17.65 12.27 -8.19
CA PHE A 20 -16.42 11.51 -7.91
C PHE A 20 -15.38 12.46 -7.30
N PRO A 21 -14.95 12.27 -6.04
CA PRO A 21 -14.19 13.28 -5.30
C PRO A 21 -12.68 13.22 -5.55
N PHE A 22 -12.24 12.45 -6.54
CA PHE A 22 -10.82 12.29 -6.87
C PHE A 22 -10.50 12.91 -8.21
N THR A 23 -9.28 13.46 -8.33
CA THR A 23 -8.71 13.97 -9.59
C THR A 23 -7.52 13.12 -10.00
N PRO A 24 -7.35 12.78 -11.29
CA PRO A 24 -6.19 12.01 -11.73
C PRO A 24 -4.90 12.82 -11.56
N LEU A 25 -3.89 12.21 -10.97
CA LEU A 25 -2.52 12.75 -10.96
C LEU A 25 -1.85 12.44 -12.30
N LYS A 26 -1.26 13.47 -12.93
CA LYS A 26 -0.60 13.34 -14.25
C LYS A 26 0.74 14.06 -14.29
N GLY A 27 1.55 13.74 -15.30
CA GLY A 27 2.79 14.45 -15.59
C GLY A 27 3.79 14.43 -14.43
N ARG A 28 4.32 15.60 -14.07
CA ARG A 28 5.39 15.74 -13.07
C ARG A 28 4.97 15.26 -11.68
N GLU A 29 3.73 15.50 -11.28
CA GLU A 29 3.23 15.09 -9.95
C GLU A 29 3.13 13.57 -9.85
N ALA A 30 2.57 12.91 -10.85
CA ALA A 30 2.52 11.44 -10.90
C ALA A 30 3.93 10.84 -10.89
N LEU A 31 4.85 11.40 -11.68
CA LEU A 31 6.25 10.95 -11.71
C LEU A 31 6.91 11.08 -10.34
N HIS A 32 6.71 12.19 -9.64
CA HIS A 32 7.27 12.42 -8.31
C HIS A 32 6.77 11.39 -7.29
N VAL A 33 5.46 11.11 -7.28
CA VAL A 33 4.87 10.07 -6.41
C VAL A 33 5.47 8.69 -6.74
N THR A 34 5.53 8.34 -8.03
CA THR A 34 6.06 7.05 -8.48
C THR A 34 7.53 6.87 -8.09
N GLN A 35 8.36 7.89 -8.30
CA GLN A 35 9.77 7.84 -7.91
C GLN A 35 9.94 7.69 -6.40
N ALA A 36 9.16 8.43 -5.59
CA ALA A 36 9.20 8.32 -4.15
C ALA A 36 8.74 6.94 -3.65
N ALA A 37 7.72 6.35 -4.28
CA ALA A 37 7.24 5.01 -3.97
C ALA A 37 8.28 3.94 -4.33
N ASN A 38 8.86 4.04 -5.53
CA ASN A 38 9.90 3.11 -5.98
C ASN A 38 11.12 3.14 -5.07
N ALA A 39 11.49 4.32 -4.57
CA ALA A 39 12.62 4.46 -3.64
C ALA A 39 12.44 3.67 -2.33
N VAL A 40 11.21 3.41 -1.91
CA VAL A 40 10.90 2.59 -0.73
C VAL A 40 10.42 1.18 -1.08
N GLY A 41 10.50 0.78 -2.34
CA GLY A 41 10.19 -0.57 -2.81
C GLY A 41 8.71 -0.83 -3.09
N LEU A 42 7.88 0.19 -3.25
CA LEU A 42 6.48 0.05 -3.67
C LEU A 42 6.38 0.16 -5.19
N LEU A 43 5.87 -0.88 -5.82
CA LEU A 43 5.78 -1.01 -7.28
C LEU A 43 4.36 -1.38 -7.68
N TRP A 44 3.92 -0.87 -8.83
CA TRP A 44 2.66 -1.25 -9.48
C TRP A 44 2.80 -1.20 -11.00
N ASP A 45 1.91 -1.85 -11.69
CA ASP A 45 1.87 -1.90 -13.15
C ASP A 45 1.04 -0.76 -13.76
N GLU A 46 1.02 -0.70 -15.08
CA GLU A 46 0.31 0.31 -15.86
C GLU A 46 -1.22 0.24 -15.77
N ASN A 47 -1.77 -0.84 -15.20
CA ASN A 47 -3.21 -0.99 -15.00
C ASN A 47 -3.72 -0.22 -13.77
N LEU A 48 -2.80 0.36 -12.97
CA LEU A 48 -3.13 1.19 -11.82
C LEU A 48 -2.73 2.64 -12.06
N HIS A 49 -3.69 3.53 -11.98
CA HIS A 49 -3.51 4.96 -12.16
C HIS A 49 -3.53 5.71 -10.83
N LEU A 50 -2.70 6.75 -10.75
CA LEU A 50 -2.62 7.63 -9.59
C LEU A 50 -3.74 8.68 -9.61
N TRP A 51 -4.38 8.82 -8.47
CA TRP A 51 -5.44 9.79 -8.22
C TRP A 51 -5.19 10.53 -6.90
N GLN A 52 -5.76 11.71 -6.76
CA GLN A 52 -5.63 12.54 -5.57
C GLN A 52 -6.99 13.00 -5.06
N ARG A 53 -7.12 13.04 -3.73
CA ARG A 53 -8.16 13.72 -3.00
C ARG A 53 -7.53 14.48 -1.84
N GLU A 54 -7.51 15.81 -1.92
CA GLU A 54 -6.82 16.67 -0.94
C GLU A 54 -5.33 16.27 -0.82
N LYS A 55 -4.93 15.76 0.36
CA LYS A 55 -3.56 15.28 0.62
C LYS A 55 -3.39 13.78 0.41
N GLU A 56 -4.45 13.08 0.11
CA GLU A 56 -4.42 11.63 -0.08
C GLU A 56 -4.07 11.27 -1.53
N VAL A 57 -3.14 10.36 -1.68
CA VAL A 57 -2.80 9.75 -2.96
C VAL A 57 -3.36 8.33 -3.00
N TRP A 58 -4.00 8.00 -4.10
CA TRP A 58 -4.70 6.74 -4.31
C TRP A 58 -4.28 6.07 -5.61
N LEU A 59 -4.38 4.76 -5.65
CA LEU A 59 -4.27 3.94 -6.86
C LEU A 59 -5.62 3.34 -7.18
N PHE A 60 -6.06 3.55 -8.42
CA PHE A 60 -7.29 2.96 -8.97
C PHE A 60 -7.00 2.19 -10.24
N PRO A 61 -7.77 1.13 -10.55
CA PRO A 61 -7.72 0.47 -11.84
C PRO A 61 -7.98 1.46 -12.98
N ALA A 62 -7.27 1.31 -14.09
CA ALA A 62 -7.40 2.21 -15.26
C ALA A 62 -8.84 2.28 -15.79
N GLU A 63 -9.58 1.17 -15.72
CA GLU A 63 -10.95 1.05 -16.22
C GLU A 63 -11.95 1.93 -15.47
N ILE A 64 -11.59 2.42 -14.28
CA ILE A 64 -12.51 3.23 -13.48
C ILE A 64 -12.99 4.48 -14.22
N GLU A 65 -12.15 5.08 -15.08
CA GLU A 65 -12.49 6.29 -15.81
C GLU A 65 -13.78 6.12 -16.62
N SER A 66 -13.99 4.94 -17.18
CA SER A 66 -15.20 4.62 -17.96
C SER A 66 -16.48 4.52 -17.12
N LEU A 67 -16.36 4.37 -15.80
CA LEU A 67 -17.45 4.14 -14.85
C LEU A 67 -17.79 5.41 -14.04
N ILE A 68 -16.91 6.41 -14.04
CA ILE A 68 -17.15 7.68 -13.33
C ILE A 68 -18.43 8.34 -13.86
N GLY A 69 -19.30 8.72 -12.93
CA GLY A 69 -20.61 9.31 -13.26
C GLY A 69 -21.70 8.32 -13.70
N LYS A 70 -21.35 7.03 -13.87
CA LYS A 70 -22.31 5.98 -14.26
C LYS A 70 -22.71 5.07 -13.10
N VAL A 71 -21.79 4.85 -12.16
CA VAL A 71 -22.00 3.99 -10.99
C VAL A 71 -21.61 4.70 -9.70
N ARG A 72 -22.19 4.27 -8.60
CA ARG A 72 -21.79 4.71 -7.26
C ARG A 72 -20.76 3.75 -6.71
N PHE A 73 -19.60 4.29 -6.34
CA PHE A 73 -18.55 3.52 -5.68
C PHE A 73 -18.75 3.59 -4.16
N SER A 74 -18.77 2.44 -3.49
CA SER A 74 -18.76 2.34 -2.03
C SER A 74 -17.35 2.17 -1.47
N ARG A 75 -16.52 1.41 -2.17
CA ARG A 75 -15.09 1.24 -1.91
C ARG A 75 -14.37 1.09 -3.23
N LEU A 76 -13.19 1.70 -3.34
CA LEU A 76 -12.45 1.68 -4.59
C LEU A 76 -10.97 1.95 -4.35
N GLY A 77 -10.13 1.11 -5.01
CA GLY A 77 -8.70 1.30 -5.04
C GLY A 77 -8.01 1.13 -3.69
N ILE A 78 -6.75 1.55 -3.67
CA ILE A 78 -5.88 1.50 -2.50
C ILE A 78 -5.41 2.91 -2.18
N LYS A 79 -5.61 3.37 -0.95
CA LYS A 79 -4.96 4.58 -0.47
C LYS A 79 -3.47 4.31 -0.37
N LEU A 80 -2.69 4.96 -1.24
CA LEU A 80 -1.25 4.75 -1.33
C LEU A 80 -0.50 5.48 -0.23
N ALA A 81 -0.79 6.77 -0.08
CA ALA A 81 -0.08 7.63 0.87
C ALA A 81 -0.88 8.88 1.24
N GLU A 82 -0.39 9.57 2.26
CA GLU A 82 -0.72 10.97 2.52
C GLU A 82 0.50 11.86 2.24
N SER A 83 0.28 12.93 1.47
CA SER A 83 1.29 13.92 1.16
C SER A 83 1.52 14.87 2.35
N HIS A 84 2.78 15.13 2.70
CA HIS A 84 3.22 16.06 3.73
C HIS A 84 4.33 16.97 3.20
N ASN A 85 4.67 18.03 3.93
CA ASN A 85 5.73 18.97 3.55
C ASN A 85 7.12 18.31 3.37
N LYS A 86 7.34 17.14 3.97
CA LYS A 86 8.62 16.41 3.94
C LYS A 86 8.56 15.11 3.13
N GLY A 87 7.52 14.91 2.32
CA GLY A 87 7.35 13.70 1.51
C GLY A 87 6.02 12.99 1.75
N TYR A 88 6.03 11.67 1.76
CA TYR A 88 4.83 10.85 1.83
C TYR A 88 4.80 9.98 3.09
N ARG A 89 3.63 9.84 3.69
CA ARG A 89 3.35 8.82 4.69
C ARG A 89 2.61 7.68 4.00
N TRP A 90 3.34 6.62 3.69
CA TRP A 90 2.82 5.42 3.03
C TRP A 90 1.84 4.68 3.92
N GLN A 91 0.79 4.13 3.32
CA GLN A 91 -0.23 3.37 4.04
C GLN A 91 0.20 1.91 4.17
N HIS A 92 -0.14 1.28 5.28
CA HIS A 92 0.25 -0.09 5.57
C HIS A 92 -0.32 -1.07 4.54
N GLU A 93 -1.60 -0.96 4.22
CA GLU A 93 -2.28 -1.83 3.26
C GLU A 93 -1.66 -1.72 1.85
N ALA A 94 -1.30 -0.49 1.45
CA ALA A 94 -0.60 -0.28 0.19
C ALA A 94 0.81 -0.91 0.21
N THR A 95 1.51 -0.81 1.35
CA THR A 95 2.82 -1.46 1.51
C THR A 95 2.69 -2.97 1.36
N ILE A 96 1.75 -3.61 2.06
CA ILE A 96 1.56 -5.06 1.96
C ILE A 96 1.18 -5.50 0.53
N ALA A 97 0.38 -4.71 -0.18
CA ALA A 97 -0.09 -5.05 -1.52
C ALA A 97 0.94 -4.82 -2.64
N LEU A 98 1.84 -3.84 -2.48
CA LEU A 98 2.67 -3.31 -3.56
C LEU A 98 4.17 -3.45 -3.32
N ALA A 99 4.59 -3.86 -2.12
CA ALA A 99 6.02 -3.95 -1.81
C ALA A 99 6.71 -5.09 -2.58
N CYS A 100 7.89 -4.79 -3.08
CA CYS A 100 8.79 -5.77 -3.70
C CYS A 100 9.74 -6.33 -2.63
N PRO A 101 9.58 -7.57 -2.17
CA PRO A 101 10.40 -8.14 -1.09
C PRO A 101 11.90 -8.25 -1.43
N THR A 102 12.24 -8.23 -2.71
CA THR A 102 13.63 -8.27 -3.20
C THR A 102 14.23 -6.88 -3.44
N HIS A 103 13.53 -5.82 -3.02
CA HIS A 103 14.05 -4.45 -3.15
C HIS A 103 15.33 -4.26 -2.32
N ALA A 104 16.23 -3.39 -2.78
CA ALA A 104 17.51 -3.13 -2.13
C ALA A 104 17.41 -2.61 -0.68
N HIS A 105 16.28 -2.01 -0.32
CA HIS A 105 15.98 -1.54 1.05
C HIS A 105 15.15 -2.55 1.86
N ALA A 106 14.96 -3.76 1.36
CA ALA A 106 14.31 -4.83 2.12
C ALA A 106 15.25 -5.32 3.23
N PHE A 107 14.69 -5.48 4.41
CA PHE A 107 15.35 -6.01 5.58
C PHE A 107 14.59 -7.21 6.10
N GLU A 108 15.19 -8.38 5.92
CA GLU A 108 14.58 -9.66 6.32
C GLU A 108 14.76 -9.88 7.81
N LEU A 109 13.66 -10.07 8.53
CA LEU A 109 13.66 -10.33 9.96
C LEU A 109 13.94 -11.82 10.26
N SER A 110 14.66 -12.09 11.33
CA SER A 110 14.64 -13.39 11.99
C SER A 110 13.27 -13.67 12.62
N VAL A 111 13.02 -14.93 12.99
CA VAL A 111 11.78 -15.31 13.69
C VAL A 111 11.56 -14.49 14.96
N GLN A 112 12.61 -14.27 15.75
CA GLN A 112 12.53 -13.50 16.99
C GLN A 112 12.21 -12.03 16.73
N GLU A 113 12.85 -11.42 15.74
CA GLU A 113 12.59 -10.03 15.35
C GLU A 113 11.18 -9.86 14.76
N ALA A 114 10.69 -10.84 14.00
CA ALA A 114 9.32 -10.83 13.48
C ALA A 114 8.29 -10.93 14.62
N GLU A 115 8.54 -11.74 15.66
CA GLU A 115 7.67 -11.74 16.85
C GLU A 115 7.64 -10.37 17.53
N GLU A 116 8.78 -9.70 17.71
CA GLU A 116 8.82 -8.36 18.29
C GLU A 116 8.12 -7.34 17.39
N TRP A 117 8.27 -7.46 16.07
CA TRP A 117 7.54 -6.62 15.10
C TRP A 117 6.02 -6.73 15.28
N TYR A 118 5.47 -7.94 15.31
CA TYR A 118 4.04 -8.16 15.50
C TYR A 118 3.52 -7.74 16.87
N ARG A 119 4.40 -7.68 17.89
CA ARG A 119 4.11 -7.12 19.20
C ARG A 119 4.17 -5.59 19.24
N GLY A 120 4.45 -4.94 18.11
CA GLY A 120 4.57 -3.48 18.03
C GLY A 120 5.85 -2.93 18.65
N ARG A 121 6.87 -3.76 18.88
CA ARG A 121 8.15 -3.36 19.47
C ARG A 121 9.17 -2.99 18.42
N ASP A 122 10.07 -2.05 18.75
CA ASP A 122 11.20 -1.69 17.90
C ASP A 122 12.17 -2.86 17.76
N ILE A 123 12.80 -2.98 16.59
CA ILE A 123 13.77 -4.03 16.29
C ILE A 123 15.18 -3.46 16.48
N TYR A 124 16.08 -4.25 17.09
CA TYR A 124 17.47 -3.92 17.31
C TYR A 124 18.36 -4.96 16.61
N PRO A 125 18.55 -4.88 15.30
CA PRO A 125 19.31 -5.85 14.56
C PRO A 125 20.81 -5.73 14.89
N GLN A 126 21.54 -6.84 14.79
CA GLN A 126 23.00 -6.85 14.96
C GLN A 126 23.70 -5.95 13.93
N THR A 127 23.20 -5.96 12.70
CA THR A 127 23.68 -5.09 11.61
C THR A 127 22.50 -4.25 11.12
N PRO A 128 22.42 -2.96 11.51
CA PRO A 128 21.36 -2.09 11.05
C PRO A 128 21.39 -1.88 9.53
N PRO A 129 20.22 -1.77 8.85
CA PRO A 129 20.18 -1.45 7.44
C PRO A 129 20.81 -0.08 7.16
N ALA A 130 21.39 0.09 5.96
CA ALA A 130 22.04 1.35 5.58
C ALA A 130 20.98 2.46 5.29
N ALA A 131 19.84 2.08 4.74
CA ALA A 131 18.77 3.02 4.38
C ALA A 131 18.01 3.53 5.61
N ASP A 132 17.50 4.77 5.53
CA ASP A 132 16.64 5.35 6.58
C ASP A 132 15.20 4.84 6.48
N ASP A 133 14.67 4.67 5.27
CA ASP A 133 13.41 3.99 5.00
C ASP A 133 13.68 2.52 4.72
N VAL A 134 13.05 1.64 5.48
CA VAL A 134 13.32 0.21 5.48
C VAL A 134 12.03 -0.54 5.17
N LEU A 135 12.05 -1.34 4.11
CA LEU A 135 10.99 -2.31 3.87
C LEU A 135 11.26 -3.55 4.74
N VAL A 136 10.45 -3.74 5.75
CA VAL A 136 10.57 -4.89 6.65
C VAL A 136 9.89 -6.10 6.04
N THR A 137 10.62 -7.23 5.97
CA THR A 137 10.14 -8.50 5.42
C THR A 137 10.36 -9.64 6.40
N PHE A 138 9.55 -10.69 6.29
CA PHE A 138 9.74 -11.94 7.00
C PHE A 138 9.30 -13.10 6.09
N GLN A 139 10.16 -14.11 5.93
CA GLN A 139 9.95 -15.21 4.97
C GLN A 139 9.64 -14.68 3.55
N HIS A 140 10.36 -13.64 3.15
CA HIS A 140 10.18 -12.95 1.87
C HIS A 140 8.79 -12.33 1.66
N GLN A 141 8.02 -12.11 2.73
CA GLN A 141 6.75 -11.40 2.68
C GLN A 141 6.88 -10.01 3.32
N PRO A 142 6.30 -8.96 2.72
CA PRO A 142 6.35 -7.62 3.29
C PRO A 142 5.53 -7.55 4.59
N LEU A 143 6.11 -6.98 5.63
CA LEU A 143 5.44 -6.72 6.90
C LEU A 143 5.11 -5.24 7.10
N GLY A 144 5.77 -4.35 6.39
CA GLY A 144 5.55 -2.92 6.48
C GLY A 144 6.77 -2.09 6.14
N LEU A 145 6.58 -0.77 6.09
CA LEU A 145 7.67 0.21 6.00
C LEU A 145 8.01 0.72 7.39
N ALA A 146 9.28 0.88 7.67
CA ALA A 146 9.80 1.37 8.93
C ALA A 146 10.83 2.48 8.73
N LYS A 147 11.18 3.17 9.80
CA LYS A 147 12.29 4.15 9.85
C LYS A 147 13.44 3.59 10.67
N ARG A 148 14.65 3.65 10.12
CA ARG A 148 15.87 3.45 10.92
C ARG A 148 16.12 4.70 11.75
N ILE A 149 16.37 4.53 13.03
CA ILE A 149 16.74 5.59 13.97
C ILE A 149 17.97 5.12 14.74
N GLY A 150 19.15 5.54 14.28
CA GLY A 150 20.40 5.04 14.83
C GLY A 150 20.56 3.53 14.57
N ALA A 151 20.73 2.74 15.61
CA ALA A 151 20.89 1.28 15.54
C ALA A 151 19.54 0.51 15.54
N ARG A 152 18.40 1.18 15.67
CA ARG A 152 17.10 0.53 15.73
C ARG A 152 16.25 0.78 14.49
N ILE A 153 15.39 -0.16 14.20
CA ILE A 153 14.28 -0.02 13.25
C ILE A 153 13.03 0.26 14.07
N LYS A 154 12.50 1.49 13.93
CA LYS A 154 11.30 1.91 14.64
C LYS A 154 10.09 1.19 14.08
N ASN A 155 9.36 0.50 14.94
CA ASN A 155 8.15 -0.21 14.57
C ASN A 155 7.04 0.77 14.12
N SER A 156 6.44 0.48 12.96
CA SER A 156 5.30 1.22 12.40
C SER A 156 4.09 0.32 12.14
N TYR A 157 4.11 -0.89 12.71
CA TYR A 157 3.00 -1.84 12.57
C TYR A 157 1.71 -1.25 13.15
N PRO A 158 0.57 -1.36 12.45
CA PRO A 158 -0.69 -0.79 12.93
C PRO A 158 -1.07 -1.36 14.29
N ARG A 159 -1.43 -0.48 15.22
CA ARG A 159 -1.71 -0.87 16.61
C ARG A 159 -2.87 -1.84 16.74
N GLU A 160 -3.85 -1.73 15.87
CA GLU A 160 -5.01 -2.61 15.78
C GLU A 160 -4.67 -4.03 15.32
N LEU A 161 -3.49 -4.22 14.71
CA LEU A 161 -3.00 -5.52 14.25
C LEU A 161 -2.00 -6.16 15.22
N VAL A 162 -1.55 -5.43 16.25
CA VAL A 162 -0.59 -5.92 17.25
C VAL A 162 -1.12 -7.18 17.94
N ARG A 163 -0.23 -8.15 18.15
CA ARG A 163 -0.51 -9.45 18.81
C ARG A 163 0.44 -9.64 20.01
N ASP A 164 -0.12 -9.93 21.17
CA ASP A 164 0.66 -10.13 22.41
C ASP A 164 1.02 -11.60 22.67
N GLY A 165 0.42 -12.55 21.95
CA GLY A 165 0.66 -13.98 22.10
C GLY A 165 1.94 -14.49 21.42
N LYS A 166 2.31 -15.76 21.65
CA LYS A 166 3.28 -16.48 20.84
C LYS A 166 2.71 -16.66 19.43
N LEU A 167 3.41 -16.14 18.42
CA LEU A 167 2.93 -16.15 17.03
C LEU A 167 3.49 -17.33 16.25
N PHE A 168 4.69 -17.76 16.59
CA PHE A 168 5.34 -18.89 15.95
C PHE A 168 5.54 -20.00 16.99
N THR A 169 4.74 -21.04 16.90
CA THR A 169 5.03 -22.29 17.61
C THR A 169 6.12 -23.01 16.84
N GLY A 170 7.37 -22.81 17.28
CA GLY A 170 8.46 -23.60 16.76
C GLY A 170 8.21 -25.07 17.04
N ASN A 171 8.09 -25.90 16.01
CA ASN A 171 8.43 -27.31 16.14
C ASN A 171 9.92 -27.36 16.46
N SER A 172 10.21 -27.75 17.71
CA SER A 172 11.53 -28.16 18.15
C SER A 172 11.91 -29.46 17.50
#